data_00feab1b745df484b1ee0f55705ec1c2
#
_entry.id   00feab1b745df484b1ee0f55705ec1c2
#
_cell.length_a   1.000
_cell.length_b   1.000
_cell.length_c   1.000
_cell.angle_alpha   90.00
_cell.angle_beta   90.00
_cell.angle_gamma   90.00
#
_symmetry.space_group_name_H-M   'P 1'
#
loop_
_entity.id
_entity.type
_entity.pdbx_description
1 polymer ?
#
loop_
_entity_poly.entity_id
_entity_poly.type
_entity_poly.pdbx_seq_one_letter_code
_entity_poly.pdbx_strand_id
1 'polypeptide(L)'
;HMDHGEGMFHSKVQPTWVTPHPTDSKVYVTGNASHEIIEVDTNAWKITNRFKTAGKAPYNTDISSDGSRMVITLKGEGKTEIKNLKTGKSKLVNNTTKVSHGVVISPDNKFAFISVEGIGGEPGKLDVVDIRKAKLVSSIEVGKQAGGIALWKIEE
;
A
#
# COMPACT_ATOMS: atom_id res chain seq x y z
N HIS A 1 -4.83 -18.20 20.47
CA HIS A 1 -3.57 -17.79 21.08
C HIS A 1 -2.57 -18.92 20.86
N MET A 2 -1.64 -18.73 19.95
CA MET A 2 -0.43 -19.55 19.93
C MET A 2 0.46 -19.04 21.03
N ASP A 3 0.77 -19.91 21.98
CA ASP A 3 1.76 -19.64 23.02
C ASP A 3 3.13 -19.56 22.33
N HIS A 4 3.64 -18.36 22.16
CA HIS A 4 4.97 -18.12 21.61
C HIS A 4 5.94 -18.24 22.78
N GLY A 5 6.46 -19.46 23.00
CA GLY A 5 7.47 -19.75 23.99
C GLY A 5 8.68 -18.81 23.93
N GLU A 6 9.47 -18.80 24.97
CA GLU A 6 10.70 -18.01 25.12
C GLU A 6 11.57 -18.11 23.84
N GLY A 7 11.69 -17.00 23.10
CA GLY A 7 12.47 -16.93 21.87
C GLY A 7 11.73 -16.40 20.66
N MET A 8 10.72 -15.56 20.82
CA MET A 8 10.03 -14.91 19.69
C MET A 8 11.01 -14.04 18.90
N PHE A 9 11.48 -14.57 17.75
CA PHE A 9 12.28 -13.80 16.80
C PHE A 9 11.37 -12.81 16.10
N HIS A 10 11.44 -11.54 16.46
CA HIS A 10 10.81 -10.49 15.69
C HIS A 10 11.46 -10.42 14.30
N SER A 11 10.68 -10.67 13.27
CA SER A 11 11.16 -10.46 11.90
C SER A 11 11.61 -9.01 11.73
N LYS A 12 12.85 -8.80 11.30
CA LYS A 12 13.37 -7.45 10.98
C LYS A 12 12.61 -6.78 9.84
N VAL A 13 11.90 -7.55 9.02
CA VAL A 13 11.14 -7.08 7.86
C VAL A 13 9.68 -6.82 8.20
N GLN A 14 9.04 -7.72 8.96
CA GLN A 14 7.60 -7.74 9.23
C GLN A 14 6.78 -7.57 7.93
N PRO A 15 6.73 -8.58 7.06
CA PRO A 15 5.99 -8.50 5.81
C PRO A 15 4.48 -8.39 6.10
N THR A 16 3.79 -7.47 5.43
CA THR A 16 2.35 -7.22 5.66
C THR A 16 1.49 -7.49 4.44
N TRP A 17 2.02 -7.34 3.24
CA TRP A 17 1.25 -7.49 2.01
C TRP A 17 2.10 -8.00 0.85
N VAL A 18 1.45 -8.68 -0.11
CA VAL A 18 2.07 -9.13 -1.36
C VAL A 18 1.20 -8.69 -2.53
N THR A 19 1.81 -8.07 -3.54
CA THR A 19 1.12 -7.61 -4.74
C THR A 19 1.83 -8.16 -5.98
N PRO A 20 1.13 -8.89 -6.87
CA PRO A 20 1.71 -9.32 -8.14
C PRO A 20 1.89 -8.14 -9.11
N HIS A 21 2.94 -8.19 -9.92
CA HIS A 21 3.06 -7.30 -11.08
C HIS A 21 2.05 -7.73 -12.15
N PRO A 22 1.32 -6.79 -12.80
CA PRO A 22 0.24 -7.14 -13.73
C PRO A 22 0.72 -7.87 -15.00
N THR A 23 1.96 -7.69 -15.42
CA THR A 23 2.50 -8.25 -16.68
C THR A 23 3.80 -9.04 -16.52
N ASP A 24 4.59 -8.77 -15.50
CA ASP A 24 5.89 -9.41 -15.29
C ASP A 24 5.78 -10.55 -14.28
N SER A 25 6.63 -11.55 -14.39
CA SER A 25 6.75 -12.66 -13.43
C SER A 25 7.40 -12.20 -12.11
N LYS A 26 6.74 -11.28 -11.42
CA LYS A 26 7.22 -10.65 -10.20
C LYS A 26 6.10 -10.46 -9.18
N VAL A 27 6.47 -10.53 -7.92
CA VAL A 27 5.64 -10.03 -6.81
C VAL A 27 6.44 -9.06 -5.95
N TYR A 28 5.72 -8.16 -5.30
CA TYR A 28 6.30 -7.18 -4.39
C TYR A 28 5.77 -7.41 -2.98
N VAL A 29 6.69 -7.56 -2.04
CA VAL A 29 6.39 -7.79 -0.62
C VAL A 29 6.63 -6.49 0.14
N THR A 30 5.65 -6.07 0.90
CA THR A 30 5.74 -4.87 1.75
C THR A 30 6.41 -5.21 3.07
N GLY A 31 7.58 -4.64 3.34
CA GLY A 31 8.33 -4.79 4.60
C GLY A 31 8.03 -3.63 5.55
N ASN A 32 7.08 -3.82 6.45
CA ASN A 32 6.60 -2.77 7.36
C ASN A 32 7.71 -2.24 8.29
N ALA A 33 8.39 -3.12 9.02
CA ALA A 33 9.43 -2.72 9.98
C ALA A 33 10.73 -2.30 9.28
N SER A 34 11.03 -2.84 8.11
CA SER A 34 12.23 -2.48 7.35
C SER A 34 12.05 -1.26 6.45
N HIS A 35 10.84 -0.71 6.34
CA HIS A 35 10.50 0.45 5.52
C HIS A 35 10.92 0.29 4.06
N GLU A 36 10.59 -0.86 3.47
CA GLU A 36 11.01 -1.21 2.11
C GLU A 36 9.95 -2.02 1.37
N ILE A 37 10.12 -2.08 0.06
CA ILE A 37 9.45 -3.04 -0.82
C ILE A 37 10.51 -4.02 -1.32
N ILE A 38 10.16 -5.30 -1.30
CA ILE A 38 11.02 -6.40 -1.72
C ILE A 38 10.45 -6.99 -3.01
N GLU A 39 11.21 -6.94 -4.09
CA GLU A 39 10.85 -7.54 -5.37
C GLU A 39 11.33 -8.99 -5.40
N VAL A 40 10.45 -9.90 -5.77
CA VAL A 40 10.73 -11.34 -5.92
C VAL A 40 10.38 -11.77 -7.33
N ASP A 41 11.32 -12.37 -8.03
CA ASP A 41 11.09 -13.07 -9.30
C ASP A 41 10.36 -14.40 -9.02
N THR A 42 9.19 -14.61 -9.66
CA THR A 42 8.36 -15.79 -9.45
C THR A 42 8.74 -17.00 -10.31
N ASN A 43 9.62 -16.83 -11.30
CA ASN A 43 10.17 -17.95 -12.06
C ASN A 43 11.33 -18.59 -11.29
N ALA A 44 12.24 -17.75 -10.80
CA ALA A 44 13.44 -18.21 -10.09
C ALA A 44 13.24 -18.32 -8.57
N TRP A 45 12.13 -17.76 -8.02
CA TRP A 45 11.84 -17.65 -6.58
C TRP A 45 12.97 -17.01 -5.80
N LYS A 46 13.49 -15.91 -6.33
CA LYS A 46 14.61 -15.17 -5.74
C LYS A 46 14.25 -13.69 -5.56
N ILE A 47 14.78 -13.11 -4.48
CA ILE A 47 14.74 -11.66 -4.31
C ILE A 47 15.66 -11.04 -5.35
N THR A 48 15.10 -10.17 -6.19
CA THR A 48 15.84 -9.46 -7.25
C THR A 48 16.14 -8.03 -6.91
N ASN A 49 15.33 -7.41 -6.04
CA ASN A 49 15.56 -6.03 -5.65
C ASN A 49 14.99 -5.74 -4.25
N ARG A 50 15.50 -4.68 -3.61
CA ARG A 50 14.96 -4.07 -2.39
C ARG A 50 15.09 -2.56 -2.52
N PHE A 51 14.00 -1.84 -2.32
CA PHE A 51 14.06 -0.38 -2.34
C PHE A 51 13.27 0.21 -1.18
N LYS A 52 13.82 1.27 -0.61
CA LYS A 52 13.17 1.99 0.50
C LYS A 52 11.93 2.73 0.01
N THR A 53 10.92 2.78 0.86
CA THR A 53 9.77 3.67 0.69
C THR A 53 10.15 5.11 1.05
N ALA A 54 9.41 6.07 0.50
CA ALA A 54 9.64 7.49 0.78
C ALA A 54 9.17 7.92 2.19
N GLY A 55 8.46 7.04 2.88
CA GLY A 55 8.02 7.23 4.26
C GLY A 55 8.10 5.93 5.06
N LYS A 56 7.56 5.93 6.29
CA LYS A 56 7.71 4.84 7.25
C LYS A 56 6.52 3.89 7.29
N ALA A 57 6.81 2.65 7.69
CA ALA A 57 5.84 1.60 7.95
C ALA A 57 4.86 1.37 6.77
N PRO A 58 5.39 1.04 5.56
CA PRO A 58 4.52 0.65 4.45
C PRO A 58 3.69 -0.55 4.85
N TYR A 59 2.42 -0.60 4.42
CA TYR A 59 1.50 -1.63 4.88
C TYR A 59 0.86 -2.42 3.74
N ASN A 60 0.29 -1.73 2.76
CA ASN A 60 -0.35 -2.32 1.60
C ASN A 60 0.13 -1.65 0.33
N THR A 61 0.06 -2.36 -0.79
CA THR A 61 0.44 -1.85 -2.11
C THR A 61 -0.53 -2.32 -3.18
N ASP A 62 -0.69 -1.50 -4.21
CA ASP A 62 -1.32 -1.89 -5.46
C ASP A 62 -0.53 -1.30 -6.64
N ILE A 63 -0.64 -1.94 -7.82
CA ILE A 63 0.11 -1.57 -9.02
C ILE A 63 -0.86 -1.26 -10.14
N SER A 64 -0.63 -0.14 -10.85
CA SER A 64 -1.41 0.21 -12.03
C SER A 64 -1.36 -0.89 -13.10
N SER A 65 -2.44 -1.09 -13.84
CA SER A 65 -2.57 -2.18 -14.82
C SER A 65 -1.50 -2.14 -15.92
N ASP A 66 -0.88 -0.98 -16.15
CA ASP A 66 0.25 -0.78 -17.07
C ASP A 66 1.62 -1.05 -16.43
N GLY A 67 1.67 -1.47 -15.16
CA GLY A 67 2.90 -1.77 -14.41
C GLY A 67 3.79 -0.55 -14.12
N SER A 68 3.34 0.67 -14.39
CA SER A 68 4.20 1.86 -14.31
C SER A 68 4.22 2.54 -12.95
N ARG A 69 3.16 2.36 -12.16
CA ARG A 69 2.98 3.02 -10.86
C ARG A 69 2.67 2.00 -9.79
N MET A 70 3.29 2.18 -8.64
CA MET A 70 2.91 1.50 -7.40
C MET A 70 2.38 2.54 -6.42
N VAL A 71 1.24 2.27 -5.82
CA VAL A 71 0.68 3.06 -4.73
C VAL A 71 0.87 2.29 -3.43
N ILE A 72 1.46 2.94 -2.44
CA ILE A 72 1.88 2.32 -1.17
C ILE A 72 1.22 3.10 -0.03
N THR A 73 0.54 2.41 0.87
CA THR A 73 0.05 3.02 2.11
C THR A 73 1.16 3.03 3.16
N LEU A 74 1.42 4.18 3.76
CA LEU A 74 2.41 4.39 4.81
C LEU A 74 1.70 4.51 6.16
N LYS A 75 1.36 3.35 6.74
CA LYS A 75 0.53 3.26 7.96
C LYS A 75 1.09 4.06 9.12
N GLY A 76 2.40 4.12 9.27
CA GLY A 76 3.04 4.83 10.37
C GLY A 76 3.01 6.36 10.25
N GLU A 77 2.58 6.92 9.12
CA GLU A 77 2.61 8.36 8.88
C GLU A 77 1.28 8.94 8.37
N GLY A 78 0.26 8.10 8.11
CA GLY A 78 -1.00 8.55 7.51
C GLY A 78 -0.78 9.17 6.12
N LYS A 79 0.04 8.54 5.31
CA LYS A 79 0.38 9.00 3.96
C LYS A 79 0.22 7.91 2.93
N THR A 80 0.09 8.32 1.70
CA THR A 80 0.15 7.48 0.51
C THR A 80 1.36 7.87 -0.34
N GLU A 81 2.20 6.91 -0.70
CA GLU A 81 3.29 7.09 -1.66
C GLU A 81 2.82 6.63 -3.05
N ILE A 82 3.05 7.46 -4.06
CA ILE A 82 2.90 7.12 -5.47
C ILE A 82 4.29 7.02 -6.07
N LYS A 83 4.73 5.79 -6.33
CA LYS A 83 6.07 5.50 -6.87
C LYS A 83 6.00 5.19 -8.35
N ASN A 84 6.87 5.81 -9.13
CA ASN A 84 7.13 5.42 -10.52
C ASN A 84 8.14 4.27 -10.53
N LEU A 85 7.73 3.09 -10.97
CA LEU A 85 8.57 1.89 -10.94
C LEU A 85 9.73 1.94 -11.95
N LYS A 86 9.59 2.72 -13.05
CA LYS A 86 10.66 2.89 -14.04
C LYS A 86 11.76 3.84 -13.59
N THR A 87 11.39 4.95 -12.95
CA THR A 87 12.35 6.01 -12.57
C THR A 87 12.75 5.97 -11.10
N GLY A 88 12.04 5.21 -10.28
CA GLY A 88 12.21 5.17 -8.83
C GLY A 88 11.72 6.42 -8.09
N LYS A 89 11.26 7.45 -8.80
CA LYS A 89 10.77 8.69 -8.18
C LYS A 89 9.43 8.48 -7.49
N SER A 90 9.27 9.13 -6.35
CA SER A 90 8.05 9.06 -5.53
C SER A 90 7.45 10.44 -5.27
N LYS A 91 6.13 10.47 -5.09
CA LYS A 91 5.38 11.60 -4.56
C LYS A 91 4.59 11.13 -3.33
N LEU A 92 4.46 11.98 -2.32
CA LEU A 92 3.71 11.72 -1.11
C LEU A 92 2.41 12.53 -1.09
N VAL A 93 1.34 11.90 -0.62
CA VAL A 93 0.03 12.51 -0.40
C VAL A 93 -0.35 12.28 1.07
N ASN A 94 -0.75 13.33 1.78
CA ASN A 94 -1.30 13.20 3.12
C ASN A 94 -2.71 12.63 3.05
N ASN A 95 -3.00 11.64 3.86
CA ASN A 95 -4.34 11.09 4.05
C ASN A 95 -5.11 11.89 5.11
N THR A 96 -6.43 11.69 5.16
CA THR A 96 -7.31 12.42 6.09
C THR A 96 -7.18 11.98 7.54
N THR A 97 -6.65 10.77 7.79
CA THR A 97 -6.32 10.27 9.13
C THR A 97 -4.87 9.82 9.22
N LYS A 98 -4.40 9.54 10.44
CA LYS A 98 -3.01 9.14 10.69
C LYS A 98 -2.71 7.67 10.38
N VAL A 99 -3.71 6.86 10.01
CA VAL A 99 -3.55 5.42 9.80
C VAL A 99 -4.05 5.04 8.42
N SER A 100 -3.16 5.05 7.42
CA SER A 100 -3.44 4.55 6.07
C SER A 100 -3.31 3.03 6.05
N HIS A 101 -4.30 2.32 5.51
CA HIS A 101 -4.37 0.86 5.60
C HIS A 101 -4.36 0.18 4.23
N GLY A 102 -5.52 -0.06 3.62
CA GLY A 102 -5.64 -0.72 2.33
C GLY A 102 -5.58 0.25 1.15
N VAL A 103 -5.23 -0.25 -0.02
CA VAL A 103 -5.25 0.50 -1.28
C VAL A 103 -5.72 -0.37 -2.44
N VAL A 104 -6.51 0.22 -3.35
CA VAL A 104 -6.77 -0.32 -4.69
C VAL A 104 -6.71 0.81 -5.71
N ILE A 105 -6.23 0.50 -6.91
CA ILE A 105 -6.17 1.44 -8.04
C ILE A 105 -7.40 1.23 -8.93
N SER A 106 -7.99 2.32 -9.43
CA SER A 106 -9.09 2.24 -10.41
C SER A 106 -8.60 1.58 -11.71
N PRO A 107 -9.45 0.82 -12.45
CA PRO A 107 -9.06 0.14 -13.68
C PRO A 107 -8.51 1.06 -14.78
N ASP A 108 -8.92 2.34 -14.77
CA ASP A 108 -8.39 3.35 -15.68
C ASP A 108 -7.07 3.99 -15.22
N ASN A 109 -6.50 3.52 -14.11
CA ASN A 109 -5.26 3.99 -13.50
C ASN A 109 -5.26 5.47 -13.07
N LYS A 110 -6.43 6.11 -12.96
CA LYS A 110 -6.51 7.53 -12.61
C LYS A 110 -6.54 7.78 -11.11
N PHE A 111 -7.19 6.89 -10.36
CA PHE A 111 -7.43 7.08 -8.93
C PHE A 111 -6.92 5.90 -8.12
N ALA A 112 -6.46 6.21 -6.91
CA ALA A 112 -6.26 5.23 -5.87
C ALA A 112 -7.29 5.46 -4.76
N PHE A 113 -7.91 4.40 -4.29
CA PHE A 113 -8.84 4.37 -3.17
C PHE A 113 -8.10 3.83 -1.95
N ILE A 114 -8.05 4.62 -0.90
CA ILE A 114 -7.29 4.32 0.31
C ILE A 114 -8.24 4.20 1.48
N SER A 115 -8.30 3.05 2.13
CA SER A 115 -8.96 2.94 3.42
C SER A 115 -8.09 3.55 4.51
N VAL A 116 -8.65 4.44 5.31
CA VAL A 116 -7.96 5.09 6.42
C VAL A 116 -8.75 4.89 7.71
N GLU A 117 -8.06 4.40 8.75
CA GLU A 117 -8.68 4.12 10.03
C GLU A 117 -8.87 5.41 10.84
N GLY A 118 -9.98 5.51 11.57
CA GLY A 118 -10.15 6.51 12.61
C GLY A 118 -9.38 6.14 13.88
N ILE A 119 -9.05 7.12 14.70
CA ILE A 119 -8.34 6.95 15.96
C ILE A 119 -9.31 7.19 17.13
N GLY A 120 -9.24 6.34 18.17
CA GLY A 120 -10.00 6.56 19.40
C GLY A 120 -11.52 6.48 19.23
N GLY A 121 -12.01 5.75 18.25
CA GLY A 121 -13.45 5.59 17.99
C GLY A 121 -14.01 6.54 16.94
N GLU A 122 -13.19 7.38 16.34
CA GLU A 122 -13.53 8.15 15.15
C GLU A 122 -13.89 7.23 13.98
N PRO A 123 -14.79 7.65 13.07
CA PRO A 123 -15.06 6.89 11.87
C PRO A 123 -13.83 6.86 10.95
N GLY A 124 -13.61 5.71 10.32
CA GLY A 124 -12.68 5.60 9.22
C GLY A 124 -13.25 6.22 7.95
N LYS A 125 -12.40 6.44 6.97
CA LYS A 125 -12.75 7.07 5.71
C LYS A 125 -12.21 6.28 4.52
N LEU A 126 -12.78 6.56 3.37
CA LEU A 126 -12.26 6.19 2.07
C LEU A 126 -11.70 7.46 1.42
N ASP A 127 -10.40 7.56 1.35
CA ASP A 127 -9.70 8.65 0.65
C ASP A 127 -9.55 8.31 -0.83
N VAL A 128 -9.82 9.28 -1.70
CA VAL A 128 -9.63 9.17 -3.16
C VAL A 128 -8.48 10.06 -3.57
N VAL A 129 -7.45 9.47 -4.16
CA VAL A 129 -6.22 10.15 -4.57
C VAL A 129 -6.09 10.13 -6.10
N ASP A 130 -5.97 11.29 -6.74
CA ASP A 130 -5.58 11.41 -8.15
C ASP A 130 -4.10 11.03 -8.29
N ILE A 131 -3.82 9.91 -8.95
CA ILE A 131 -2.47 9.35 -9.07
C ILE A 131 -1.54 10.26 -9.87
N ARG A 132 -2.02 10.88 -10.94
CA ARG A 132 -1.20 11.73 -11.79
C ARG A 132 -0.83 13.05 -11.10
N LYS A 133 -1.82 13.68 -10.48
CA LYS A 133 -1.62 14.95 -9.75
C LYS A 133 -0.93 14.76 -8.40
N ALA A 134 -0.96 13.54 -7.86
CA ALA A 134 -0.57 13.20 -6.49
C ALA A 134 -1.31 14.09 -5.47
N LYS A 135 -2.63 14.07 -5.53
CA LYS A 135 -3.49 14.93 -4.72
C LYS A 135 -4.71 14.15 -4.21
N LEU A 136 -5.04 14.34 -2.94
CA LEU A 136 -6.32 13.94 -2.37
C LEU A 136 -7.43 14.76 -3.04
N VAL A 137 -8.44 14.10 -3.63
CA VAL A 137 -9.53 14.74 -4.35
C VAL A 137 -10.89 14.56 -3.69
N SER A 138 -11.05 13.53 -2.87
CA SER A 138 -12.27 13.27 -2.10
C SER A 138 -11.96 12.43 -0.87
N SER A 139 -12.85 12.47 0.12
CA SER A 139 -12.82 11.61 1.28
C SER A 139 -14.27 11.36 1.75
N ILE A 140 -14.60 10.09 2.02
CA ILE A 140 -15.95 9.63 2.36
C ILE A 140 -15.86 8.87 3.68
N GLU A 141 -16.74 9.18 4.61
CA GLU A 141 -16.85 8.48 5.88
C GLU A 141 -17.52 7.10 5.68
N VAL A 142 -16.91 6.01 6.18
CA VAL A 142 -17.35 4.64 5.93
C VAL A 142 -17.56 3.80 7.20
N GLY A 143 -17.45 4.39 8.36
CA GLY A 143 -17.59 3.67 9.63
C GLY A 143 -16.23 3.37 10.29
N LYS A 144 -16.28 2.74 11.49
CA LYS A 144 -15.09 2.52 12.30
C LYS A 144 -14.18 1.44 11.70
N GLN A 145 -12.87 1.59 11.92
CA GLN A 145 -11.84 0.60 11.56
C GLN A 145 -11.86 0.20 10.06
N ALA A 146 -11.91 1.17 9.17
CA ALA A 146 -11.80 0.95 7.73
C ALA A 146 -10.42 0.37 7.39
N GLY A 147 -10.33 -0.97 7.34
CA GLY A 147 -9.09 -1.71 7.14
C GLY A 147 -8.90 -2.13 5.68
N GLY A 148 -9.43 -3.28 5.29
CA GLY A 148 -9.30 -3.81 3.93
C GLY A 148 -10.15 -3.09 2.91
N ILE A 149 -9.69 -3.12 1.65
CA ILE A 149 -10.44 -2.63 0.49
C ILE A 149 -10.15 -3.54 -0.70
N ALA A 150 -11.13 -3.79 -1.54
CA ALA A 150 -10.99 -4.52 -2.79
C ALA A 150 -11.89 -3.90 -3.86
N LEU A 151 -11.43 -3.93 -5.10
CA LEU A 151 -12.23 -3.57 -6.25
C LEU A 151 -12.98 -4.81 -6.74
N TRP A 152 -14.30 -4.72 -6.90
CA TRP A 152 -15.10 -5.80 -7.47
C TRP A 152 -15.28 -5.61 -8.97
N LYS A 153 -15.95 -4.55 -9.39
CA LYS A 153 -16.19 -4.17 -10.80
C LYS A 153 -16.56 -2.69 -10.92
N ILE A 154 -16.45 -2.18 -12.12
CA ILE A 154 -17.08 -0.91 -12.52
C ILE A 154 -18.22 -1.30 -13.47
N GLU A 155 -19.40 -0.78 -13.23
CA GLU A 155 -20.53 -0.86 -14.15
C GLU A 155 -20.47 0.36 -15.06
N GLU A 156 -20.63 0.14 -16.37
CA GLU A 156 -20.71 1.21 -17.38
C GLU A 156 -22.11 1.84 -17.40
#